data_0ae39adcc6e3e2483c6caaa0c7c6e63e
#
_entry.id   0ae39adcc6e3e2483c6caaa0c7c6e63e
#
_cell.length_a   1.000
_cell.length_b   1.000
_cell.length_c   1.000
_cell.angle_alpha   90.00
_cell.angle_beta   90.00
_cell.angle_gamma   90.00
#
_symmetry.space_group_name_H-M   'P 1'
#
loop_
_entity.id
_entity.type
_entity.pdbx_description
1 polymer ?
#
loop_
_entity_poly.entity_id
_entity_poly.type
_entity_poly.pdbx_seq_one_letter_code
_entity_poly.pdbx_strand_id
1 'polypeptide(L)'
;MTKRYQALVCDLDGVVYRGKAAVPYAVDQINAFPGRIMYATNNASRPPAVVADQLRALGLDCQDSDVVTSSQAGAWLLTQRLGHGAPVLAVGGPGVAIALAEVGLKPIVPTDAEGAEIEAVLQGYGPAVSASDLAEAAYAVAAGALWVATNLDTTLPTERGLAPGGGSLIQAVCLAVGRASLLTACETPPP
;
A
#
# COMPACT_ATOMS: atom_id res chain seq x y z
N MET A 1 -32.66 16.34 12.92
CA MET A 1 -31.67 15.67 13.80
C MET A 1 -30.43 15.40 12.97
N THR A 2 -29.40 16.19 13.10
CA THR A 2 -28.09 15.95 12.47
C THR A 2 -27.44 14.73 13.13
N LYS A 3 -27.27 13.64 12.40
CA LYS A 3 -26.50 12.47 12.88
C LYS A 3 -25.08 12.97 13.21
N ARG A 4 -24.70 12.94 14.48
CA ARG A 4 -23.31 13.18 14.88
C ARG A 4 -22.52 11.90 14.59
N TYR A 5 -21.58 11.97 13.65
CA TYR A 5 -20.61 10.92 13.44
C TYR A 5 -19.59 10.94 14.59
N GLN A 6 -19.20 9.77 15.07
CA GLN A 6 -18.23 9.60 16.17
C GLN A 6 -16.81 9.40 15.65
N ALA A 7 -16.67 9.00 14.39
CA ALA A 7 -15.38 8.78 13.75
C ALA A 7 -15.45 9.16 12.27
N LEU A 8 -14.29 9.53 11.72
CA LEU A 8 -14.08 9.83 10.32
C LEU A 8 -12.95 8.93 9.80
N VAL A 9 -13.16 8.26 8.67
CA VAL A 9 -12.09 7.66 7.88
C VAL A 9 -11.86 8.58 6.70
N CYS A 10 -10.64 9.13 6.61
CA CYS A 10 -10.28 10.15 5.64
C CYS A 10 -9.26 9.58 4.66
N ASP A 11 -9.58 9.64 3.36
CA ASP A 11 -8.60 9.44 2.30
C ASP A 11 -7.61 10.60 2.26
N LEU A 12 -6.43 10.38 1.69
CA LEU A 12 -5.34 11.36 1.72
C LEU A 12 -5.12 12.06 0.39
N ASP A 13 -4.87 11.31 -0.68
CA ASP A 13 -4.49 11.86 -1.97
C ASP A 13 -5.67 12.54 -2.67
N GLY A 14 -5.57 13.87 -2.85
CA GLY A 14 -6.63 14.69 -3.42
C GLY A 14 -7.70 15.16 -2.42
N VAL A 15 -7.72 14.62 -1.21
CA VAL A 15 -8.65 14.98 -0.12
C VAL A 15 -7.95 15.84 0.92
N VAL A 16 -6.86 15.36 1.50
CA VAL A 16 -6.08 16.11 2.51
C VAL A 16 -4.97 16.92 1.85
N TYR A 17 -4.27 16.33 0.88
CA TYR A 17 -3.18 16.99 0.17
C TYR A 17 -3.15 16.62 -1.32
N ARG A 18 -2.42 17.43 -2.10
CA ARG A 18 -2.00 17.11 -3.47
C ARG A 18 -0.49 17.34 -3.57
N GLY A 19 0.26 16.25 -3.75
CA GLY A 19 1.71 16.28 -3.65
C GLY A 19 2.16 16.72 -2.23
N LYS A 20 2.81 17.89 -2.11
CA LYS A 20 3.25 18.45 -0.83
C LYS A 20 2.31 19.48 -0.22
N ALA A 21 1.30 19.94 -0.95
CA ALA A 21 0.43 21.03 -0.53
C ALA A 21 -0.90 20.50 0.03
N ALA A 22 -1.36 21.06 1.14
CA ALA A 22 -2.69 20.78 1.67
C ALA A 22 -3.78 21.24 0.69
N VAL A 23 -4.86 20.46 0.62
CA VAL A 23 -6.09 20.91 -0.05
C VAL A 23 -6.68 22.09 0.76
N PRO A 24 -7.11 23.18 0.11
CA PRO A 24 -7.69 24.32 0.80
C PRO A 24 -8.79 23.89 1.78
N TYR A 25 -8.75 24.44 2.99
CA TYR A 25 -9.67 24.19 4.10
C TYR A 25 -9.66 22.76 4.69
N ALA A 26 -8.99 21.76 4.09
CA ALA A 26 -9.02 20.39 4.56
C ALA A 26 -8.47 20.27 6.00
N VAL A 27 -7.31 20.86 6.27
CA VAL A 27 -6.67 20.79 7.59
C VAL A 27 -7.56 21.42 8.67
N ASP A 28 -8.13 22.60 8.41
CA ASP A 28 -8.99 23.30 9.38
C ASP A 28 -10.27 22.50 9.68
N GLN A 29 -10.88 21.91 8.66
CA GLN A 29 -12.11 21.12 8.81
C GLN A 29 -11.85 19.79 9.51
N ILE A 30 -10.72 19.14 9.24
CA ILE A 30 -10.32 17.91 9.90
C ILE A 30 -10.03 18.21 11.38
N ASN A 31 -9.24 19.24 11.71
CA ASN A 31 -8.95 19.62 13.09
C ASN A 31 -10.19 20.09 13.86
N ALA A 32 -11.21 20.60 13.18
CA ALA A 32 -12.49 20.98 13.80
C ALA A 32 -13.43 19.77 14.04
N PHE A 33 -13.13 18.60 13.54
CA PHE A 33 -13.97 17.40 13.73
C PHE A 33 -13.83 16.88 15.17
N PRO A 34 -14.93 16.74 15.94
CA PRO A 34 -14.87 16.43 17.38
C PRO A 34 -14.67 14.95 17.68
N GLY A 35 -14.61 14.07 16.68
CA GLY A 35 -14.51 12.62 16.83
C GLY A 35 -13.13 12.08 16.51
N ARG A 36 -13.00 10.74 16.56
CA ARG A 36 -11.77 10.06 16.16
C ARG A 36 -11.58 10.16 14.64
N ILE A 37 -10.36 10.43 14.21
CA ILE A 37 -10.00 10.45 12.80
C ILE A 37 -9.00 9.32 12.52
N MET A 38 -9.27 8.57 11.45
CA MET A 38 -8.35 7.59 10.88
C MET A 38 -8.06 8.01 9.45
N TYR A 39 -6.82 7.91 9.05
CA TYR A 39 -6.36 8.23 7.70
C TYR A 39 -6.09 6.93 6.94
N ALA A 40 -6.76 6.74 5.83
CA ALA A 40 -6.58 5.58 4.97
C ALA A 40 -5.96 6.01 3.64
N THR A 41 -4.95 5.29 3.18
CA THR A 41 -4.33 5.55 1.88
C THR A 41 -4.09 4.27 1.10
N ASN A 42 -4.37 4.31 -0.20
CA ASN A 42 -4.00 3.25 -1.14
C ASN A 42 -2.50 3.26 -1.50
N ASN A 43 -1.75 4.26 -1.05
CA ASN A 43 -0.31 4.32 -1.24
C ASN A 43 0.41 3.29 -0.37
N ALA A 44 1.07 2.33 -1.03
CA ALA A 44 1.80 1.24 -0.40
C ALA A 44 3.28 1.54 -0.12
N SER A 45 3.84 2.59 -0.75
CA SER A 45 5.29 2.76 -0.80
C SER A 45 5.89 3.26 0.51
N ARG A 46 5.11 3.96 1.33
CA ARG A 46 5.56 4.61 2.56
C ARG A 46 4.96 3.94 3.80
N PRO A 47 5.74 3.74 4.86
CA PRO A 47 5.21 3.26 6.12
C PRO A 47 4.33 4.32 6.82
N PRO A 48 3.42 3.91 7.74
CA PRO A 48 2.51 4.82 8.44
C PRO A 48 3.19 6.02 9.10
N ALA A 49 4.34 5.80 9.74
CA ALA A 49 5.09 6.87 10.42
C ALA A 49 5.48 8.01 9.46
N VAL A 50 5.95 7.68 8.25
CA VAL A 50 6.32 8.69 7.24
C VAL A 50 5.10 9.45 6.72
N VAL A 51 3.96 8.78 6.61
CA VAL A 51 2.69 9.43 6.23
C VAL A 51 2.21 10.33 7.36
N ALA A 52 2.25 9.88 8.61
CA ALA A 52 1.87 10.66 9.77
C ALA A 52 2.77 11.91 9.94
N ASP A 53 4.10 11.79 9.70
CA ASP A 53 5.00 12.94 9.69
C ASP A 53 4.60 14.00 8.66
N GLN A 54 4.20 13.57 7.45
CA GLN A 54 3.70 14.49 6.44
C GLN A 54 2.39 15.17 6.88
N LEU A 55 1.46 14.45 7.51
CA LEU A 55 0.21 15.00 8.01
C LEU A 55 0.46 16.02 9.13
N ARG A 56 1.37 15.70 10.07
CA ARG A 56 1.81 16.62 11.13
C ARG A 56 2.46 17.89 10.55
N ALA A 57 3.29 17.74 9.51
CA ALA A 57 3.90 18.89 8.84
C ALA A 57 2.87 19.82 8.14
N LEU A 58 1.70 19.27 7.78
CA LEU A 58 0.57 20.05 7.25
C LEU A 58 -0.30 20.70 8.35
N GLY A 59 -0.02 20.42 9.64
CA GLY A 59 -0.75 20.97 10.78
C GLY A 59 -1.89 20.10 11.31
N LEU A 60 -1.92 18.81 10.96
CA LEU A 60 -2.88 17.87 11.53
C LEU A 60 -2.33 17.23 12.82
N ASP A 61 -3.20 17.02 13.82
CA ASP A 61 -2.89 16.19 14.98
C ASP A 61 -3.09 14.71 14.57
N CYS A 62 -1.98 13.99 14.40
CA CYS A 62 -1.99 12.63 13.85
C CYS A 62 -0.90 11.79 14.51
N GLN A 63 -1.28 10.63 15.02
CA GLN A 63 -0.36 9.59 15.49
C GLN A 63 -0.10 8.59 14.35
N ASP A 64 1.01 7.86 14.42
CA ASP A 64 1.33 6.81 13.43
C ASP A 64 0.23 5.74 13.37
N SER A 65 -0.37 5.43 14.52
CA SER A 65 -1.49 4.49 14.66
C SER A 65 -2.81 4.96 14.05
N ASP A 66 -2.93 6.24 13.69
CA ASP A 66 -4.12 6.78 13.02
C ASP A 66 -4.06 6.59 11.51
N VAL A 67 -2.91 6.14 10.98
CA VAL A 67 -2.70 5.91 9.54
C VAL A 67 -2.79 4.43 9.22
N VAL A 68 -3.59 4.09 8.21
CA VAL A 68 -3.68 2.75 7.62
C VAL A 68 -3.31 2.82 6.16
N THR A 69 -2.33 2.00 5.76
CA THR A 69 -1.85 1.92 4.37
C THR A 69 -2.32 0.65 3.69
N SER A 70 -2.36 0.64 2.37
CA SER A 70 -2.68 -0.56 1.59
C SER A 70 -1.65 -1.68 1.78
N SER A 71 -0.39 -1.38 2.13
CA SER A 71 0.60 -2.40 2.49
C SER A 71 0.22 -3.12 3.78
N GLN A 72 -0.26 -2.39 4.81
CA GLN A 72 -0.73 -3.01 6.05
C GLN A 72 -1.97 -3.88 5.81
N ALA A 73 -2.90 -3.42 4.99
CA ALA A 73 -4.07 -4.22 4.61
C ALA A 73 -3.67 -5.51 3.87
N GLY A 74 -2.72 -5.42 2.93
CA GLY A 74 -2.18 -6.58 2.21
C GLY A 74 -1.44 -7.55 3.13
N ALA A 75 -0.61 -7.05 4.03
CA ALA A 75 0.11 -7.86 5.00
C ALA A 75 -0.87 -8.58 5.95
N TRP A 76 -1.89 -7.88 6.45
CA TRP A 76 -2.95 -8.48 7.26
C TRP A 76 -3.69 -9.58 6.49
N LEU A 77 -4.04 -9.37 5.22
CA LEU A 77 -4.71 -10.37 4.38
C LEU A 77 -3.86 -11.64 4.25
N LEU A 78 -2.54 -11.52 4.16
CA LEU A 78 -1.62 -12.65 4.11
C LEU A 78 -1.60 -13.43 5.42
N THR A 79 -1.69 -12.80 6.60
CA THR A 79 -1.74 -13.52 7.89
C THR A 79 -2.97 -14.40 8.04
N GLN A 80 -4.03 -14.18 7.26
CA GLN A 80 -5.22 -15.03 7.25
C GLN A 80 -4.99 -16.36 6.49
N ARG A 81 -3.86 -16.51 5.82
CA ARG A 81 -3.54 -17.63 4.93
C ARG A 81 -2.19 -18.30 5.21
N LEU A 82 -1.28 -17.54 5.84
CA LEU A 82 0.10 -17.96 6.08
C LEU A 82 0.38 -18.05 7.58
N GLY A 83 1.32 -18.92 7.94
CA GLY A 83 1.83 -19.03 9.30
C GLY A 83 2.76 -17.85 9.68
N HIS A 84 2.95 -17.67 10.99
CA HIS A 84 3.94 -16.72 11.50
C HIS A 84 5.34 -17.08 10.98
N GLY A 85 6.09 -16.06 10.54
CA GLY A 85 7.44 -16.21 9.98
C GLY A 85 7.48 -16.67 8.53
N ALA A 86 6.32 -16.86 7.86
CA ALA A 86 6.27 -17.25 6.46
C ALA A 86 7.05 -16.25 5.58
N PRO A 87 7.88 -16.74 4.63
CA PRO A 87 8.68 -15.89 3.75
C PRO A 87 7.79 -15.29 2.65
N VAL A 88 7.77 -13.95 2.59
CA VAL A 88 6.96 -13.18 1.63
C VAL A 88 7.85 -12.24 0.84
N LEU A 89 7.84 -12.36 -0.47
CA LEU A 89 8.54 -11.42 -1.37
C LEU A 89 7.86 -10.04 -1.30
N ALA A 90 8.63 -9.05 -0.87
CA ALA A 90 8.19 -7.67 -0.71
C ALA A 90 8.58 -6.84 -1.95
N VAL A 91 7.66 -6.63 -2.88
CA VAL A 91 7.90 -5.84 -4.09
C VAL A 91 7.22 -4.49 -3.95
N GLY A 92 7.99 -3.41 -3.94
CA GLY A 92 7.46 -2.06 -3.78
C GLY A 92 8.40 -1.13 -3.04
N GLY A 93 7.83 -0.06 -2.46
CA GLY A 93 8.58 0.81 -1.55
C GLY A 93 8.76 0.20 -0.16
N PRO A 94 9.52 0.85 0.73
CA PRO A 94 9.87 0.32 2.06
C PRO A 94 8.65 0.01 2.93
N GLY A 95 7.51 0.66 2.70
CA GLY A 95 6.25 0.38 3.40
C GLY A 95 5.78 -1.06 3.26
N VAL A 96 6.10 -1.74 2.15
CA VAL A 96 5.69 -3.14 1.92
C VAL A 96 6.42 -4.09 2.86
N ALA A 97 7.75 -4.00 2.91
CA ALA A 97 8.55 -4.87 3.78
C ALA A 97 8.28 -4.61 5.27
N ILE A 98 8.12 -3.33 5.65
CA ILE A 98 7.81 -2.93 7.03
C ILE A 98 6.45 -3.51 7.45
N ALA A 99 5.41 -3.37 6.63
CA ALA A 99 4.08 -3.89 6.94
C ALA A 99 4.07 -5.41 7.14
N LEU A 100 4.85 -6.16 6.34
CA LEU A 100 5.01 -7.61 6.52
C LEU A 100 5.67 -7.94 7.86
N ALA A 101 6.74 -7.24 8.20
CA ALA A 101 7.46 -7.46 9.46
C ALA A 101 6.59 -7.14 10.69
N GLU A 102 5.80 -6.06 10.64
CA GLU A 102 4.89 -5.65 11.72
C GLU A 102 3.85 -6.72 12.07
N VAL A 103 3.43 -7.54 11.11
CA VAL A 103 2.47 -8.64 11.35
C VAL A 103 3.14 -10.00 11.57
N GLY A 104 4.46 -10.03 11.73
CA GLY A 104 5.22 -11.25 12.03
C GLY A 104 5.47 -12.16 10.84
N LEU A 105 5.33 -11.66 9.60
CA LEU A 105 5.79 -12.34 8.39
C LEU A 105 7.26 -11.99 8.13
N LYS A 106 7.97 -12.82 7.37
CA LYS A 106 9.37 -12.61 7.02
C LYS A 106 9.48 -11.96 5.62
N PRO A 107 9.73 -10.64 5.54
CA PRO A 107 9.91 -10.01 4.24
C PRO A 107 11.22 -10.46 3.59
N ILE A 108 11.15 -10.85 2.32
CA ILE A 108 12.29 -11.12 1.44
C ILE A 108 12.31 -9.98 0.42
N VAL A 109 13.43 -9.28 0.30
CA VAL A 109 13.58 -8.26 -0.75
C VAL A 109 13.97 -8.91 -2.08
N PRO A 110 13.64 -8.33 -3.24
CA PRO A 110 13.91 -8.95 -4.54
C PRO A 110 15.37 -9.34 -4.77
N THR A 111 16.33 -8.58 -4.22
CA THR A 111 17.77 -8.90 -4.31
C THR A 111 18.16 -10.21 -3.60
N ASP A 112 17.35 -10.67 -2.66
CA ASP A 112 17.60 -11.85 -1.82
C ASP A 112 16.65 -13.00 -2.18
N ALA A 113 15.90 -12.86 -3.29
CA ALA A 113 14.88 -13.84 -3.67
C ALA A 113 15.44 -15.09 -4.34
N GLU A 114 16.61 -14.99 -5.01
CA GLU A 114 17.21 -16.13 -5.69
C GLU A 114 17.56 -17.25 -4.71
N GLY A 115 16.95 -18.42 -4.94
CA GLY A 115 17.12 -19.59 -4.08
C GLY A 115 16.37 -19.56 -2.76
N ALA A 116 15.61 -18.49 -2.47
CA ALA A 116 14.76 -18.44 -1.30
C ALA A 116 13.43 -19.19 -1.52
N GLU A 117 12.92 -19.84 -0.47
CA GLU A 117 11.53 -20.30 -0.48
C GLU A 117 10.61 -19.08 -0.33
N ILE A 118 9.68 -18.88 -1.27
CA ILE A 118 8.72 -17.77 -1.25
C ILE A 118 7.32 -18.37 -1.21
N GLU A 119 6.59 -18.14 -0.10
CA GLU A 119 5.21 -18.61 0.05
C GLU A 119 4.20 -17.61 -0.54
N ALA A 120 4.52 -16.34 -0.53
CA ALA A 120 3.68 -15.29 -1.11
C ALA A 120 4.48 -14.12 -1.66
N VAL A 121 3.81 -13.32 -2.49
CA VAL A 121 4.27 -12.01 -2.98
C VAL A 121 3.29 -10.95 -2.51
N LEU A 122 3.76 -9.93 -1.82
CA LEU A 122 3.04 -8.68 -1.60
C LEU A 122 3.61 -7.61 -2.53
N GLN A 123 2.83 -7.22 -3.54
CA GLN A 123 3.26 -6.27 -4.55
C GLN A 123 2.53 -4.95 -4.42
N GLY A 124 3.28 -3.87 -4.24
CA GLY A 124 2.83 -2.50 -4.22
C GLY A 124 3.63 -1.61 -5.15
N TYR A 125 3.31 -0.33 -5.17
CA TYR A 125 4.09 0.68 -5.87
C TYR A 125 5.37 1.03 -5.12
N GLY A 126 6.43 1.28 -5.86
CA GLY A 126 7.66 1.90 -5.37
C GLY A 126 8.38 2.61 -6.52
N PRO A 127 8.88 3.86 -6.32
CA PRO A 127 9.53 4.61 -7.41
C PRO A 127 10.85 3.98 -7.87
N ALA A 128 11.43 3.09 -7.07
CA ALA A 128 12.68 2.38 -7.37
C ALA A 128 12.44 0.94 -7.88
N VAL A 129 11.19 0.49 -8.00
CA VAL A 129 10.89 -0.86 -8.51
C VAL A 129 11.42 -1.00 -9.93
N SER A 130 12.26 -1.99 -10.13
CA SER A 130 12.93 -2.29 -11.39
C SER A 130 12.27 -3.45 -12.14
N ALA A 131 12.67 -3.65 -13.39
CA ALA A 131 12.23 -4.81 -14.16
C ALA A 131 12.70 -6.14 -13.54
N SER A 132 13.86 -6.16 -12.88
CA SER A 132 14.34 -7.33 -12.15
C SER A 132 13.48 -7.65 -10.94
N ASP A 133 13.00 -6.64 -10.19
CA ASP A 133 12.10 -6.88 -9.06
C ASP A 133 10.77 -7.49 -9.52
N LEU A 134 10.25 -7.03 -10.66
CA LEU A 134 9.05 -7.60 -11.27
C LEU A 134 9.28 -9.02 -11.80
N ALA A 135 10.49 -9.34 -12.27
CA ALA A 135 10.84 -10.69 -12.69
C ALA A 135 10.85 -11.65 -11.49
N GLU A 136 11.40 -11.25 -10.34
CA GLU A 136 11.35 -12.07 -9.12
C GLU A 136 9.90 -12.32 -8.67
N ALA A 137 9.04 -11.30 -8.73
CA ALA A 137 7.62 -11.50 -8.48
C ALA A 137 7.00 -12.52 -9.44
N ALA A 138 7.31 -12.42 -10.73
CA ALA A 138 6.77 -13.34 -11.74
C ALA A 138 7.28 -14.78 -11.51
N TYR A 139 8.55 -14.96 -11.16
CA TYR A 139 9.11 -16.29 -10.86
C TYR A 139 8.45 -16.92 -9.64
N ALA A 140 8.29 -16.16 -8.55
CA ALA A 140 7.62 -16.64 -7.35
C ALA A 140 6.15 -17.03 -7.61
N VAL A 141 5.40 -16.16 -8.31
CA VAL A 141 4.00 -16.43 -8.68
C VAL A 141 3.89 -17.64 -9.62
N ALA A 142 4.77 -17.76 -10.62
CA ALA A 142 4.80 -18.94 -11.52
C ALA A 142 5.14 -20.23 -10.78
N ALA A 143 5.93 -20.17 -9.71
CA ALA A 143 6.23 -21.29 -8.82
C ALA A 143 5.08 -21.64 -7.86
N GLY A 144 3.99 -20.87 -7.84
CA GLY A 144 2.79 -21.14 -7.04
C GLY A 144 2.64 -20.30 -5.77
N ALA A 145 3.48 -19.28 -5.55
CA ALA A 145 3.34 -18.36 -4.43
C ALA A 145 1.99 -17.62 -4.49
N LEU A 146 1.38 -17.43 -3.32
CA LEU A 146 0.17 -16.59 -3.20
C LEU A 146 0.50 -15.16 -3.58
N TRP A 147 -0.30 -14.53 -4.44
CA TRP A 147 -0.03 -13.17 -4.92
C TRP A 147 -1.08 -12.18 -4.44
N VAL A 148 -0.62 -11.14 -3.73
CA VAL A 148 -1.45 -10.04 -3.22
C VAL A 148 -0.94 -8.73 -3.77
N ALA A 149 -1.84 -7.96 -4.43
CA ALA A 149 -1.61 -6.57 -4.79
C ALA A 149 -2.12 -5.64 -3.71
N THR A 150 -1.37 -4.59 -3.37
CA THR A 150 -1.82 -3.59 -2.40
C THR A 150 -2.96 -2.72 -2.95
N ASN A 151 -2.93 -2.40 -4.25
CA ASN A 151 -3.99 -1.73 -5.01
C ASN A 151 -3.81 -2.00 -6.51
N LEU A 152 -4.81 -1.63 -7.32
CA LEU A 152 -4.81 -1.82 -8.77
C LEU A 152 -4.85 -0.50 -9.56
N ASP A 153 -4.51 0.62 -8.93
CA ASP A 153 -4.48 1.92 -9.61
C ASP A 153 -3.45 1.92 -10.74
N THR A 154 -3.93 2.02 -11.97
CA THR A 154 -3.08 1.95 -13.16
C THR A 154 -2.25 3.20 -13.37
N THR A 155 -2.68 4.32 -12.81
CA THR A 155 -2.01 5.62 -12.94
C THR A 155 -1.72 6.24 -11.59
N LEU A 156 -0.66 7.05 -11.54
CA LEU A 156 -0.27 7.86 -10.38
C LEU A 156 -0.18 9.32 -10.84
N PRO A 157 -1.00 10.23 -10.27
CA PRO A 157 -0.85 11.66 -10.53
C PRO A 157 0.47 12.20 -9.97
N THR A 158 1.22 12.92 -10.79
CA THR A 158 2.47 13.60 -10.39
C THR A 158 2.43 15.05 -10.81
N GLU A 159 3.39 15.85 -10.34
CA GLU A 159 3.53 17.26 -10.76
C GLU A 159 3.81 17.38 -12.28
N ARG A 160 4.33 16.34 -12.93
CA ARG A 160 4.66 16.30 -14.35
C ARG A 160 3.55 15.70 -15.23
N GLY A 161 2.45 15.20 -14.63
CA GLY A 161 1.37 14.50 -15.32
C GLY A 161 1.14 13.10 -14.76
N LEU A 162 0.42 12.26 -15.52
CA LEU A 162 0.14 10.88 -15.12
C LEU A 162 1.36 9.98 -15.37
N ALA A 163 1.77 9.25 -14.33
CA ALA A 163 2.78 8.20 -14.38
C ALA A 163 2.14 6.82 -14.21
N PRO A 164 2.82 5.71 -14.57
CA PRO A 164 2.36 4.36 -14.22
C PRO A 164 2.22 4.20 -12.71
N GLY A 165 1.05 3.73 -12.27
CA GLY A 165 0.77 3.39 -10.88
C GLY A 165 1.08 1.93 -10.53
N GLY A 166 0.74 1.50 -9.32
CA GLY A 166 0.93 0.13 -8.85
C GLY A 166 0.26 -0.91 -9.76
N GLY A 167 -0.97 -0.63 -10.22
CA GLY A 167 -1.70 -1.51 -11.12
C GLY A 167 -1.01 -1.75 -12.46
N SER A 168 -0.28 -0.77 -13.00
CA SER A 168 0.53 -0.97 -14.21
C SER A 168 1.69 -1.93 -13.98
N LEU A 169 2.34 -1.88 -12.82
CA LEU A 169 3.40 -2.82 -12.44
C LEU A 169 2.84 -4.23 -12.21
N ILE A 170 1.64 -4.33 -11.63
CA ILE A 170 0.90 -5.59 -11.48
C ILE A 170 0.60 -6.18 -12.86
N GLN A 171 0.12 -5.37 -13.82
CA GLN A 171 -0.17 -5.83 -15.17
C GLN A 171 1.08 -6.38 -15.88
N ALA A 172 2.25 -5.81 -15.66
CA ALA A 172 3.50 -6.33 -16.21
C ALA A 172 3.78 -7.76 -15.72
N VAL A 173 3.57 -8.06 -14.43
CA VAL A 173 3.68 -9.42 -13.88
C VAL A 173 2.56 -10.32 -14.41
N CYS A 174 1.31 -9.85 -14.46
CA CYS A 174 0.18 -10.61 -15.04
C CYS A 174 0.47 -11.11 -16.46
N LEU A 175 1.05 -10.25 -17.30
CA LEU A 175 1.39 -10.60 -18.69
C LEU A 175 2.50 -11.66 -18.74
N ALA A 176 3.44 -11.66 -17.80
CA ALA A 176 4.52 -12.64 -17.74
C ALA A 176 4.04 -14.03 -17.26
N VAL A 177 3.16 -14.08 -16.28
CA VAL A 177 2.72 -15.33 -15.64
C VAL A 177 1.44 -15.92 -16.23
N GLY A 178 0.77 -15.20 -17.13
CA GLY A 178 -0.54 -15.56 -17.63
C GLY A 178 -1.64 -15.30 -16.58
N ARG A 179 -2.66 -16.20 -16.53
CA ARG A 179 -3.74 -16.09 -15.55
C ARG A 179 -3.28 -16.66 -14.19
N ALA A 180 -2.74 -15.84 -13.32
CA ALA A 180 -2.55 -16.17 -11.92
C ALA A 180 -3.73 -15.68 -11.07
N SER A 181 -3.98 -16.37 -9.94
CA SER A 181 -4.98 -15.93 -8.97
C SER A 181 -4.40 -14.75 -8.16
N LEU A 182 -4.77 -13.55 -8.55
CA LEU A 182 -4.38 -12.32 -7.85
C LEU A 182 -5.45 -11.95 -6.81
N LEU A 183 -5.01 -11.69 -5.59
CA LEU A 183 -5.82 -11.07 -4.55
C LEU A 183 -5.49 -9.59 -4.44
N THR A 184 -6.45 -8.76 -4.07
CA THR A 184 -6.24 -7.33 -3.84
C THR A 184 -6.57 -6.95 -2.41
N ALA A 185 -5.72 -6.10 -1.82
CA ALA A 185 -5.93 -5.57 -0.47
C ALA A 185 -6.91 -4.38 -0.46
N CYS A 186 -6.87 -3.57 -1.53
CA CYS A 186 -7.85 -2.51 -1.76
C CYS A 186 -8.61 -2.84 -3.05
N GLU A 187 -9.84 -3.28 -2.93
CA GLU A 187 -10.75 -3.35 -4.07
C GLU A 187 -11.33 -1.95 -4.32
N THR A 188 -11.13 -1.43 -5.52
CA THR A 188 -11.97 -0.33 -6.00
C THR A 188 -13.34 -0.94 -6.25
N PRO A 189 -14.44 -0.45 -5.63
CA PRO A 189 -15.75 -0.95 -5.99
C PRO A 189 -15.94 -0.78 -7.50
N PRO A 190 -16.60 -1.74 -8.18
CA PRO A 190 -16.88 -1.62 -9.60
C PRO A 190 -17.67 -0.33 -9.87
N PRO A 191 -17.45 0.31 -11.01
CA PRO A 191 -18.14 1.54 -11.39
C PRO A 191 -19.66 1.36 -11.47
#